data_1a5a0c37df4d5315691e9e6a33ad6e78
#
_entry.id   1a5a0c37df4d5315691e9e6a33ad6e78
#
_cell.length_a   1.000
_cell.length_b   1.000
_cell.length_c   1.000
_cell.angle_alpha   90.00
_cell.angle_beta   90.00
_cell.angle_gamma   90.00
#
_symmetry.space_group_name_H-M   'P 1'
#
loop_
_entity.id
_entity.type
_entity.pdbx_description
1 polymer ?
#
loop_
_entity_poly.entity_id
_entity_poly.type
_entity_poly.pdbx_seq_one_letter_code
_entity_poly.pdbx_strand_id
1 'polypeptide(L)'
;MVAIHSQVIFITGGAHGIGAEAARKLHSQGAKLVLTDLDQAQLTKFADELGGDRVLTVVADVRDLEAMQAAADQAVERFGRIDTVVANAGIASYGSVLGVDPAAFRQVIDVNLVGVFNTVRATLPAVIDRRGYVLIVSSLAAFAAAPGMLPYDASKAGVEHLANTLRLEVAHLGVTVGSAHMSWIDTALVRDTKKDLPSANEMLSKLPWPLNKTTSVEECADAFVKGIEERRTRVYCPGWVGLFRWLKPLLSSKFGEAPIRSVAAEAVPRMDAEVAALGRSTSTYTGSIEN
;
A
#
# COMPACT_ATOMS: atom_id res chain seq x y z
N MET A 1 -4.04 -23.39 -6.07
CA MET A 1 -2.80 -22.68 -5.68
C MET A 1 -1.87 -22.65 -6.88
N VAL A 2 -1.27 -21.51 -7.15
CA VAL A 2 -0.24 -21.38 -8.21
C VAL A 2 1.12 -21.39 -7.52
N ALA A 3 2.05 -22.22 -8.02
CA ALA A 3 3.38 -22.28 -7.41
C ALA A 3 4.09 -20.94 -7.55
N ILE A 4 4.67 -20.43 -6.47
CA ILE A 4 5.47 -19.19 -6.45
C ILE A 4 6.81 -19.42 -7.17
N HIS A 5 7.34 -20.63 -7.06
CA HIS A 5 8.61 -20.98 -7.73
C HIS A 5 8.63 -20.56 -9.21
N SER A 6 9.66 -19.85 -9.61
CA SER A 6 9.87 -19.34 -10.97
C SER A 6 8.87 -18.28 -11.46
N GLN A 7 7.90 -17.80 -10.66
CA GLN A 7 7.12 -16.62 -11.04
C GLN A 7 8.02 -15.37 -11.06
N VAL A 8 7.75 -14.48 -12.02
CA VAL A 8 8.30 -13.13 -12.04
C VAL A 8 7.30 -12.20 -11.37
N ILE A 9 7.68 -11.64 -10.23
CA ILE A 9 6.82 -10.81 -9.39
C ILE A 9 7.36 -9.39 -9.36
N PHE A 10 6.57 -8.44 -9.85
CA PHE A 10 6.87 -7.02 -9.87
C PHE A 10 6.27 -6.33 -8.64
N ILE A 11 7.08 -5.65 -7.83
CA ILE A 11 6.65 -5.02 -6.56
C ILE A 11 7.09 -3.57 -6.53
N THR A 12 6.15 -2.62 -6.42
CA THR A 12 6.46 -1.21 -6.19
C THR A 12 6.56 -0.90 -4.69
N GLY A 13 7.44 0.04 -4.30
CA GLY A 13 7.79 0.24 -2.89
C GLY A 13 8.44 -1.02 -2.30
N GLY A 14 9.30 -1.67 -3.11
CA GLY A 14 9.87 -2.98 -2.82
C GLY A 14 11.08 -2.95 -1.89
N ALA A 15 11.63 -1.78 -1.60
CA ALA A 15 12.83 -1.64 -0.75
C ALA A 15 12.52 -1.59 0.75
N HIS A 16 11.27 -1.34 1.14
CA HIS A 16 10.89 -1.04 2.52
C HIS A 16 9.61 -1.77 2.99
N GLY A 17 9.48 -1.89 4.30
CA GLY A 17 8.25 -2.29 4.98
C GLY A 17 7.63 -3.59 4.46
N ILE A 18 6.33 -3.54 4.14
CA ILE A 18 5.56 -4.71 3.70
C ILE A 18 6.06 -5.23 2.35
N GLY A 19 6.42 -4.31 1.42
CA GLY A 19 6.94 -4.68 0.10
C GLY A 19 8.23 -5.48 0.19
N ALA A 20 9.19 -5.02 0.99
CA ALA A 20 10.46 -5.70 1.21
C ALA A 20 10.28 -7.07 1.90
N GLU A 21 9.44 -7.14 2.93
CA GLU A 21 9.22 -8.41 3.63
C GLU A 21 8.48 -9.44 2.75
N ALA A 22 7.48 -9.00 1.99
CA ALA A 22 6.82 -9.86 1.01
C ALA A 22 7.82 -10.34 -0.07
N ALA A 23 8.69 -9.45 -0.56
CA ALA A 23 9.76 -9.78 -1.52
C ALA A 23 10.70 -10.86 -0.95
N ARG A 24 11.15 -10.71 0.33
CA ARG A 24 12.01 -11.69 1.00
C ARG A 24 11.38 -13.07 1.06
N LYS A 25 10.10 -13.15 1.47
CA LYS A 25 9.36 -14.40 1.56
C LYS A 25 9.11 -15.04 0.18
N LEU A 26 8.74 -14.25 -0.83
CA LEU A 26 8.54 -14.72 -2.21
C LEU A 26 9.86 -15.22 -2.82
N HIS A 27 10.97 -14.49 -2.59
CA HIS A 27 12.29 -14.91 -3.04
C HIS A 27 12.74 -16.23 -2.42
N SER A 28 12.49 -16.44 -1.12
CA SER A 28 12.80 -17.70 -0.43
C SER A 28 12.03 -18.90 -0.99
N GLN A 29 10.86 -18.66 -1.60
CA GLN A 29 10.04 -19.67 -2.29
C GLN A 29 10.41 -19.84 -3.77
N GLY A 30 11.49 -19.21 -4.23
CA GLY A 30 12.01 -19.39 -5.60
C GLY A 30 11.44 -18.41 -6.64
N ALA A 31 10.76 -17.33 -6.23
CA ALA A 31 10.34 -16.28 -7.15
C ALA A 31 11.56 -15.53 -7.74
N LYS A 32 11.38 -14.98 -8.94
CA LYS A 32 12.19 -13.90 -9.49
C LYS A 32 11.50 -12.58 -9.17
N LEU A 33 12.24 -11.59 -8.73
CA LEU A 33 11.71 -10.32 -8.26
C LEU A 33 12.12 -9.17 -9.17
N VAL A 34 11.18 -8.28 -9.42
CA VAL A 34 11.43 -6.94 -9.93
C VAL A 34 10.97 -5.97 -8.86
N LEU A 35 11.90 -5.25 -8.26
CA LEU A 35 11.66 -4.33 -7.15
C LEU A 35 11.87 -2.90 -7.63
N THR A 36 10.83 -2.07 -7.52
CA THR A 36 10.95 -0.64 -7.79
C THR A 36 10.76 0.17 -6.51
N ASP A 37 11.56 1.21 -6.37
CA ASP A 37 11.50 2.18 -5.28
C ASP A 37 12.20 3.47 -5.71
N LEU A 38 12.07 4.55 -4.94
CA LEU A 38 12.86 5.77 -5.12
C LEU A 38 14.23 5.67 -4.48
N ASP A 39 14.36 4.89 -3.40
CA ASP A 39 15.58 4.72 -2.62
C ASP A 39 16.54 3.70 -3.28
N GLN A 40 17.42 4.21 -4.15
CA GLN A 40 18.43 3.40 -4.84
C GLN A 40 19.37 2.68 -3.87
N ALA A 41 19.78 3.36 -2.79
CA ALA A 41 20.73 2.79 -1.84
C ALA A 41 20.13 1.57 -1.14
N GLN A 42 18.88 1.67 -0.73
CA GLN A 42 18.17 0.59 -0.07
C GLN A 42 17.80 -0.54 -1.05
N LEU A 43 17.42 -0.21 -2.29
CA LEU A 43 17.23 -1.22 -3.35
C LEU A 43 18.49 -2.04 -3.57
N THR A 44 19.66 -1.39 -3.70
CA THR A 44 20.95 -2.07 -3.89
C THR A 44 21.27 -2.96 -2.70
N LYS A 45 21.21 -2.42 -1.48
CA LYS A 45 21.45 -3.18 -0.26
C LYS A 45 20.54 -4.41 -0.15
N PHE A 46 19.27 -4.24 -0.49
CA PHE A 46 18.30 -5.32 -0.41
C PHE A 46 18.52 -6.39 -1.49
N ALA A 47 18.90 -5.99 -2.70
CA ALA A 47 19.29 -6.94 -3.75
C ALA A 47 20.53 -7.78 -3.36
N ASP A 48 21.53 -7.16 -2.74
CA ASP A 48 22.71 -7.86 -2.23
C ASP A 48 22.36 -8.85 -1.12
N GLU A 49 21.46 -8.48 -0.21
CA GLU A 49 20.92 -9.37 0.84
C GLU A 49 20.25 -10.61 0.26
N LEU A 50 19.47 -10.45 -0.82
CA LEU A 50 18.73 -11.55 -1.46
C LEU A 50 19.61 -12.43 -2.37
N GLY A 51 20.78 -11.96 -2.79
CA GLY A 51 21.64 -12.68 -3.75
C GLY A 51 21.13 -12.54 -5.18
N GLY A 52 21.70 -11.57 -5.90
CA GLY A 52 21.28 -10.88 -7.13
C GLY A 52 20.73 -11.63 -8.35
N ASP A 53 20.95 -12.94 -8.54
CA ASP A 53 20.62 -13.61 -9.82
C ASP A 53 19.12 -13.59 -10.17
N ARG A 54 18.26 -13.61 -9.18
CA ARG A 54 16.80 -13.62 -9.30
C ARG A 54 16.15 -12.30 -8.91
N VAL A 55 16.93 -11.23 -8.76
CA VAL A 55 16.45 -9.91 -8.37
C VAL A 55 16.86 -8.88 -9.41
N LEU A 56 15.92 -8.11 -9.90
CA LEU A 56 16.12 -6.90 -10.70
C LEU A 56 15.61 -5.72 -9.86
N THR A 57 16.44 -4.72 -9.65
CA THR A 57 16.05 -3.47 -9.00
C THR A 57 16.03 -2.34 -10.02
N VAL A 58 14.99 -1.52 -9.97
CA VAL A 58 14.84 -0.35 -10.86
C VAL A 58 14.41 0.84 -10.03
N VAL A 59 15.18 1.93 -10.08
CA VAL A 59 14.76 3.20 -9.48
C VAL A 59 13.67 3.78 -10.37
N ALA A 60 12.46 3.90 -9.84
CA ALA A 60 11.33 4.42 -10.57
C ALA A 60 10.33 5.10 -9.64
N ASP A 61 9.88 6.28 -10.04
CA ASP A 61 8.76 6.97 -9.40
C ASP A 61 7.45 6.44 -9.99
N VAL A 62 6.58 5.92 -9.13
CA VAL A 62 5.26 5.44 -9.57
C VAL A 62 4.38 6.54 -10.16
N ARG A 63 4.67 7.80 -9.86
CA ARG A 63 3.97 8.97 -10.43
C ARG A 63 4.29 9.17 -11.92
N ASP A 64 5.43 8.67 -12.36
CA ASP A 64 5.93 8.77 -13.73
C ASP A 64 5.58 7.49 -14.53
N LEU A 65 4.66 7.60 -15.47
CA LEU A 65 4.24 6.48 -16.31
C LEU A 65 5.37 5.98 -17.22
N GLU A 66 6.24 6.86 -17.72
CA GLU A 66 7.35 6.48 -18.60
C GLU A 66 8.40 5.69 -17.81
N ALA A 67 8.72 6.13 -16.59
CA ALA A 67 9.61 5.40 -15.69
C ALA A 67 9.04 4.01 -15.33
N MET A 68 7.74 3.92 -15.08
CA MET A 68 7.08 2.64 -14.80
C MET A 68 7.06 1.72 -16.02
N GLN A 69 6.86 2.27 -17.23
CA GLN A 69 6.95 1.49 -18.47
C GLN A 69 8.36 0.97 -18.68
N ALA A 70 9.38 1.83 -18.51
CA ALA A 70 10.78 1.41 -18.61
C ALA A 70 11.13 0.29 -17.62
N ALA A 71 10.59 0.35 -16.39
CA ALA A 71 10.79 -0.71 -15.40
C ALA A 71 10.10 -2.03 -15.82
N ALA A 72 8.91 -1.96 -16.39
CA ALA A 72 8.21 -3.14 -16.91
C ALA A 72 8.94 -3.76 -18.10
N ASP A 73 9.46 -2.94 -19.03
CA ASP A 73 10.23 -3.38 -20.17
C ASP A 73 11.53 -4.08 -19.75
N GLN A 74 12.27 -3.51 -18.77
CA GLN A 74 13.45 -4.15 -18.17
C GLN A 74 13.12 -5.50 -17.52
N ALA A 75 11.96 -5.60 -16.86
CA ALA A 75 11.50 -6.86 -16.27
C ALA A 75 11.28 -7.94 -17.35
N VAL A 76 10.64 -7.56 -18.46
CA VAL A 76 10.41 -8.47 -19.60
C VAL A 76 11.72 -8.81 -20.30
N GLU A 77 12.62 -7.84 -20.52
CA GLU A 77 13.95 -8.08 -21.08
C GLU A 77 14.77 -9.08 -20.23
N ARG A 78 14.78 -8.90 -18.91
CA ARG A 78 15.58 -9.70 -17.97
C ARG A 78 15.02 -11.08 -17.71
N PHE A 79 13.71 -11.22 -17.59
CA PHE A 79 13.04 -12.45 -17.15
C PHE A 79 12.05 -13.04 -18.16
N GLY A 80 11.79 -12.35 -19.27
CA GLY A 80 10.89 -12.78 -20.33
C GLY A 80 9.41 -12.62 -20.07
N ARG A 81 8.99 -12.18 -18.86
CA ARG A 81 7.58 -12.12 -18.47
C ARG A 81 7.35 -11.38 -17.14
N ILE A 82 6.08 -11.06 -16.84
CA ILE A 82 5.61 -10.67 -15.52
C ILE A 82 4.37 -11.53 -15.20
N ASP A 83 4.43 -12.34 -14.15
CA ASP A 83 3.33 -13.23 -13.76
C ASP A 83 2.42 -12.59 -12.71
N THR A 84 3.01 -11.78 -11.81
CA THR A 84 2.30 -11.14 -10.69
C THR A 84 2.81 -9.72 -10.50
N VAL A 85 1.88 -8.80 -10.23
CA VAL A 85 2.18 -7.41 -9.86
C VAL A 85 1.63 -7.13 -8.47
N VAL A 86 2.44 -6.51 -7.62
CA VAL A 86 2.03 -5.99 -6.31
C VAL A 86 2.21 -4.47 -6.35
N ALA A 87 1.12 -3.74 -6.58
CA ALA A 87 1.09 -2.30 -6.54
C ALA A 87 1.01 -1.85 -5.07
N ASN A 88 2.19 -1.74 -4.43
CA ASN A 88 2.34 -1.56 -2.98
C ASN A 88 2.82 -0.16 -2.58
N ALA A 89 3.55 0.56 -3.43
CA ALA A 89 4.03 1.91 -3.12
C ALA A 89 2.92 2.81 -2.56
N GLY A 90 3.20 3.52 -1.50
CA GLY A 90 2.21 4.39 -0.87
C GLY A 90 2.77 5.18 0.31
N ILE A 91 2.22 6.36 0.50
CA ILE A 91 2.56 7.32 1.55
C ILE A 91 1.30 7.76 2.30
N ALA A 92 1.48 8.44 3.43
CA ALA A 92 0.40 9.04 4.19
C ALA A 92 0.69 10.51 4.50
N SER A 93 -0.37 11.29 4.69
CA SER A 93 -0.32 12.65 5.21
C SER A 93 -1.37 12.83 6.31
N TYR A 94 -1.19 13.85 7.12
CA TYR A 94 -1.93 14.10 8.34
C TYR A 94 -2.43 15.55 8.41
N GLY A 95 -3.48 15.73 9.21
CA GLY A 95 -4.16 17.00 9.43
C GLY A 95 -5.62 16.95 8.98
N SER A 96 -6.42 17.87 9.55
CA SER A 96 -7.79 18.09 9.07
C SER A 96 -7.77 18.67 7.64
N VAL A 97 -8.95 18.83 7.03
CA VAL A 97 -9.07 19.51 5.73
C VAL A 97 -8.56 20.97 5.76
N LEU A 98 -8.53 21.58 6.94
CA LEU A 98 -8.02 22.96 7.12
C LEU A 98 -6.53 22.96 7.49
N GLY A 99 -6.02 21.89 8.11
CA GLY A 99 -4.64 21.80 8.59
C GLY A 99 -3.68 21.09 7.62
N VAL A 100 -4.17 20.21 6.73
CA VAL A 100 -3.33 19.51 5.78
C VAL A 100 -2.83 20.44 4.66
N ASP A 101 -1.53 20.36 4.35
CA ASP A 101 -0.98 21.06 3.19
C ASP A 101 -1.62 20.53 1.89
N PRO A 102 -2.18 21.40 1.02
CA PRO A 102 -2.73 21.01 -0.27
C PRO A 102 -1.72 20.29 -1.19
N ALA A 103 -0.43 20.61 -1.09
CA ALA A 103 0.61 19.91 -1.84
C ALA A 103 0.78 18.48 -1.33
N ALA A 104 0.78 18.26 -0.01
CA ALA A 104 0.81 16.93 0.59
C ALA A 104 -0.45 16.12 0.25
N PHE A 105 -1.63 16.75 0.19
CA PHE A 105 -2.85 16.08 -0.30
C PHE A 105 -2.65 15.55 -1.72
N ARG A 106 -2.21 16.44 -2.64
CA ARG A 106 -1.97 16.06 -4.04
C ARG A 106 -0.96 14.94 -4.14
N GLN A 107 0.16 15.05 -3.44
CA GLN A 107 1.21 14.05 -3.42
C GLN A 107 0.69 12.65 -3.00
N VAL A 108 -0.15 12.57 -1.96
CA VAL A 108 -0.77 11.30 -1.55
C VAL A 108 -1.66 10.72 -2.64
N ILE A 109 -2.43 11.54 -3.33
CA ILE A 109 -3.27 11.08 -4.46
C ILE A 109 -2.38 10.62 -5.61
N ASP A 110 -1.36 11.38 -5.96
CA ASP A 110 -0.46 11.07 -7.06
C ASP A 110 0.30 9.76 -6.81
N VAL A 111 0.83 9.53 -5.61
CA VAL A 111 1.51 8.28 -5.29
C VAL A 111 0.53 7.11 -5.13
N ASN A 112 -0.49 7.27 -4.28
CA ASN A 112 -1.32 6.13 -3.85
C ASN A 112 -2.38 5.72 -4.87
N LEU A 113 -2.83 6.64 -5.74
CA LEU A 113 -3.90 6.36 -6.69
C LEU A 113 -3.38 6.41 -8.14
N VAL A 114 -2.77 7.53 -8.57
CA VAL A 114 -2.22 7.66 -9.92
C VAL A 114 -1.05 6.70 -10.10
N GLY A 115 -0.17 6.56 -9.09
CA GLY A 115 0.95 5.62 -9.12
C GLY A 115 0.51 4.15 -9.23
N VAL A 116 -0.61 3.78 -8.58
CA VAL A 116 -1.20 2.44 -8.77
C VAL A 116 -1.71 2.27 -10.20
N PHE A 117 -2.40 3.28 -10.75
CA PHE A 117 -2.83 3.26 -12.16
C PHE A 117 -1.64 3.11 -13.10
N ASN A 118 -0.58 3.90 -12.94
CA ASN A 118 0.63 3.83 -13.76
C ASN A 118 1.31 2.45 -13.67
N THR A 119 1.43 1.92 -12.46
CA THR A 119 1.98 0.57 -12.22
C THR A 119 1.20 -0.49 -12.98
N VAL A 120 -0.13 -0.47 -12.85
CA VAL A 120 -1.01 -1.40 -13.56
C VAL A 120 -0.92 -1.19 -15.07
N ARG A 121 -1.01 0.05 -15.54
CA ARG A 121 -0.96 0.40 -16.96
C ARG A 121 0.31 -0.11 -17.64
N ALA A 122 1.46 0.07 -16.99
CA ALA A 122 2.76 -0.34 -17.53
C ALA A 122 2.93 -1.87 -17.57
N THR A 123 2.45 -2.57 -16.55
CA THR A 123 2.70 -4.01 -16.38
C THR A 123 1.61 -4.90 -16.96
N LEU A 124 0.39 -4.38 -17.14
CA LEU A 124 -0.80 -5.17 -17.52
C LEU A 124 -0.64 -5.94 -18.83
N PRO A 125 -0.02 -5.42 -19.91
CA PRO A 125 0.19 -6.20 -21.13
C PRO A 125 0.93 -7.51 -20.86
N ALA A 126 2.07 -7.47 -20.15
CA ALA A 126 2.84 -8.66 -19.80
C ALA A 126 2.08 -9.62 -18.86
N VAL A 127 1.26 -9.07 -17.96
CA VAL A 127 0.40 -9.87 -17.06
C VAL A 127 -0.72 -10.58 -17.83
N ILE A 128 -1.30 -9.94 -18.85
CA ILE A 128 -2.31 -10.53 -19.73
C ILE A 128 -1.74 -11.75 -20.48
N ASP A 129 -0.54 -11.65 -21.03
CA ASP A 129 0.13 -12.75 -21.75
C ASP A 129 0.30 -13.98 -20.85
N ARG A 130 0.35 -13.79 -19.54
CA ARG A 130 0.49 -14.84 -18.53
C ARG A 130 -0.81 -15.27 -17.88
N ARG A 131 -1.94 -14.62 -18.20
CA ARG A 131 -3.19 -14.75 -17.43
C ARG A 131 -2.89 -14.64 -15.95
N GLY A 132 -2.13 -13.60 -15.60
CA GLY A 132 -1.45 -13.42 -14.33
C GLY A 132 -2.32 -12.90 -13.21
N TYR A 133 -1.67 -12.27 -12.23
CA TYR A 133 -2.33 -11.73 -11.05
C TYR A 133 -1.87 -10.31 -10.74
N VAL A 134 -2.80 -9.45 -10.37
CA VAL A 134 -2.52 -8.08 -9.89
C VAL A 134 -3.05 -7.94 -8.47
N LEU A 135 -2.17 -7.65 -7.50
CA LEU A 135 -2.53 -7.33 -6.12
C LEU A 135 -2.35 -5.83 -5.88
N ILE A 136 -3.45 -5.13 -5.62
CA ILE A 136 -3.46 -3.69 -5.34
C ILE A 136 -3.56 -3.48 -3.83
N VAL A 137 -2.61 -2.71 -3.27
CA VAL A 137 -2.51 -2.49 -1.83
C VAL A 137 -3.38 -1.31 -1.41
N SER A 138 -4.55 -1.63 -0.86
CA SER A 138 -5.48 -0.70 -0.24
C SER A 138 -5.25 -0.62 1.29
N SER A 139 -6.30 -0.45 2.09
CA SER A 139 -6.24 -0.32 3.56
C SER A 139 -7.62 -0.57 4.17
N LEU A 140 -7.67 -0.79 5.50
CA LEU A 140 -8.90 -0.65 6.30
C LEU A 140 -9.55 0.73 6.10
N ALA A 141 -8.75 1.77 5.84
CA ALA A 141 -9.18 3.13 5.53
C ALA A 141 -10.14 3.23 4.33
N ALA A 142 -10.14 2.25 3.43
CA ALA A 142 -11.13 2.17 2.35
C ALA A 142 -12.56 1.86 2.84
N PHE A 143 -12.69 1.35 4.07
CA PHE A 143 -13.96 0.93 4.67
C PHE A 143 -14.38 1.77 5.87
N ALA A 144 -13.41 2.29 6.64
CA ALA A 144 -13.64 3.06 7.85
C ALA A 144 -12.81 4.35 7.80
N ALA A 145 -13.49 5.50 7.92
CA ALA A 145 -12.85 6.81 7.90
C ALA A 145 -12.02 7.05 9.18
N ALA A 146 -10.82 7.60 9.01
CA ALA A 146 -9.93 8.01 10.08
C ALA A 146 -9.78 9.54 10.08
N PRO A 147 -10.40 10.27 11.03
CA PRO A 147 -10.25 11.73 11.12
C PRO A 147 -8.79 12.15 11.19
N GLY A 148 -8.42 13.17 10.41
CA GLY A 148 -7.03 13.62 10.28
C GLY A 148 -6.18 12.87 9.24
N MET A 149 -6.76 11.91 8.51
CA MET A 149 -6.09 11.16 7.44
C MET A 149 -6.82 11.27 6.09
N LEU A 150 -7.54 12.37 5.86
CA LEU A 150 -8.42 12.54 4.70
C LEU A 150 -7.76 12.22 3.34
N PRO A 151 -6.52 12.68 3.03
CA PRO A 151 -5.90 12.36 1.75
C PRO A 151 -5.64 10.85 1.58
N TYR A 152 -5.18 10.21 2.66
CA TYR A 152 -4.92 8.77 2.68
C TYR A 152 -6.22 7.96 2.51
N ASP A 153 -7.26 8.28 3.28
CA ASP A 153 -8.56 7.61 3.21
C ASP A 153 -9.16 7.71 1.81
N ALA A 154 -9.15 8.93 1.22
CA ALA A 154 -9.63 9.17 -0.14
C ALA A 154 -8.85 8.33 -1.16
N SER A 155 -7.52 8.29 -1.06
CA SER A 155 -6.68 7.51 -1.95
C SER A 155 -6.95 6.01 -1.83
N LYS A 156 -7.08 5.47 -0.61
CA LYS A 156 -7.28 4.03 -0.38
C LYS A 156 -8.70 3.57 -0.74
N ALA A 157 -9.70 4.43 -0.58
CA ALA A 157 -11.04 4.19 -1.13
C ALA A 157 -11.03 4.21 -2.68
N GLY A 158 -10.28 5.13 -3.28
CA GLY A 158 -10.10 5.20 -4.73
C GLY A 158 -9.48 3.94 -5.31
N VAL A 159 -8.38 3.45 -4.73
CA VAL A 159 -7.72 2.21 -5.23
C VAL A 159 -8.55 0.95 -4.97
N GLU A 160 -9.35 0.90 -3.90
CA GLU A 160 -10.31 -0.20 -3.71
C GLU A 160 -11.31 -0.25 -4.86
N HIS A 161 -11.84 0.92 -5.26
CA HIS A 161 -12.78 0.98 -6.37
C HIS A 161 -12.10 0.70 -7.71
N LEU A 162 -10.87 1.23 -7.93
CA LEU A 162 -10.04 0.92 -9.10
C LEU A 162 -9.83 -0.60 -9.24
N ALA A 163 -9.46 -1.28 -8.16
CA ALA A 163 -9.29 -2.74 -8.17
C ALA A 163 -10.59 -3.48 -8.53
N ASN A 164 -11.74 -2.98 -8.07
CA ASN A 164 -13.04 -3.56 -8.39
C ASN A 164 -13.38 -3.43 -9.87
N THR A 165 -13.14 -2.24 -10.45
CA THR A 165 -13.39 -1.95 -11.87
C THR A 165 -12.43 -2.74 -12.76
N LEU A 166 -11.13 -2.69 -12.47
CA LEU A 166 -10.11 -3.42 -13.22
C LEU A 166 -10.42 -4.93 -13.28
N ARG A 167 -10.87 -5.51 -12.16
CA ARG A 167 -11.23 -6.94 -12.12
C ARG A 167 -12.28 -7.31 -13.15
N LEU A 168 -13.27 -6.43 -13.38
CA LEU A 168 -14.32 -6.64 -14.37
C LEU A 168 -13.79 -6.45 -15.80
N GLU A 169 -12.94 -5.45 -16.00
CA GLU A 169 -12.35 -5.13 -17.30
C GLU A 169 -11.46 -6.25 -17.85
N VAL A 170 -10.66 -6.90 -16.97
CA VAL A 170 -9.66 -7.89 -17.40
C VAL A 170 -10.08 -9.35 -17.19
N ALA A 171 -11.27 -9.60 -16.64
CA ALA A 171 -11.74 -10.96 -16.37
C ALA A 171 -11.78 -11.83 -17.63
N HIS A 172 -12.24 -11.27 -18.75
CA HIS A 172 -12.32 -11.96 -20.05
C HIS A 172 -10.94 -12.28 -20.65
N LEU A 173 -9.86 -11.63 -20.15
CA LEU A 173 -8.46 -11.86 -20.52
C LEU A 173 -7.79 -12.93 -19.63
N GLY A 174 -8.52 -13.45 -18.63
CA GLY A 174 -8.02 -14.45 -17.70
C GLY A 174 -7.12 -13.90 -16.59
N VAL A 175 -7.00 -12.58 -16.45
CA VAL A 175 -6.24 -11.93 -15.37
C VAL A 175 -7.10 -11.88 -14.12
N THR A 176 -6.50 -12.25 -12.97
CA THR A 176 -7.15 -12.10 -11.67
C THR A 176 -6.64 -10.83 -10.99
N VAL A 177 -7.56 -10.08 -10.36
CA VAL A 177 -7.22 -8.86 -9.62
C VAL A 177 -7.69 -8.98 -8.17
N GLY A 178 -6.76 -8.78 -7.25
CA GLY A 178 -7.01 -8.72 -5.82
C GLY A 178 -6.78 -7.33 -5.24
N SER A 179 -7.43 -7.02 -4.13
CA SER A 179 -7.09 -5.89 -3.29
C SER A 179 -6.73 -6.35 -1.88
N ALA A 180 -5.64 -5.78 -1.32
CA ALA A 180 -5.17 -6.08 0.03
C ALA A 180 -5.60 -4.96 0.98
N HIS A 181 -6.18 -5.34 2.11
CA HIS A 181 -6.67 -4.41 3.12
C HIS A 181 -6.02 -4.73 4.46
N MET A 182 -5.17 -3.82 4.91
CA MET A 182 -4.47 -3.95 6.17
C MET A 182 -5.01 -2.96 7.17
N SER A 183 -4.95 -3.33 8.46
CA SER A 183 -5.07 -2.41 9.58
C SER A 183 -3.70 -1.75 9.85
N TRP A 184 -3.40 -1.42 11.09
CA TRP A 184 -2.13 -0.81 11.48
C TRP A 184 -1.01 -1.86 11.42
N ILE A 185 -0.08 -1.72 10.47
CA ILE A 185 1.09 -2.58 10.33
C ILE A 185 2.31 -1.85 10.89
N ASP A 186 3.16 -2.54 11.64
CA ASP A 186 4.34 -1.97 12.30
C ASP A 186 5.47 -1.63 11.31
N THR A 187 5.20 -0.72 10.40
CA THR A 187 6.13 -0.16 9.43
C THR A 187 6.76 1.14 9.94
N ALA A 188 7.84 1.59 9.30
CA ALA A 188 8.42 2.91 9.57
C ALA A 188 7.35 4.02 9.45
N LEU A 189 6.50 3.97 8.43
CA LEU A 189 5.40 4.93 8.23
C LEU A 189 4.51 5.05 9.48
N VAL A 190 4.08 3.92 10.06
CA VAL A 190 3.20 3.91 11.24
C VAL A 190 3.96 4.31 12.51
N ARG A 191 5.23 3.88 12.65
CA ARG A 191 6.07 4.27 13.81
C ARG A 191 6.35 5.76 13.81
N ASP A 192 6.68 6.35 12.66
CA ASP A 192 6.92 7.78 12.53
C ASP A 192 5.65 8.59 12.81
N THR A 193 4.50 8.13 12.30
CA THR A 193 3.20 8.76 12.63
C THR A 193 2.96 8.82 14.13
N LYS A 194 3.17 7.71 14.83
CA LYS A 194 2.98 7.65 16.29
C LYS A 194 3.95 8.56 17.07
N LYS A 195 5.16 8.74 16.54
CA LYS A 195 6.19 9.60 17.12
C LYS A 195 5.92 11.07 16.84
N ASP A 196 5.58 11.39 15.61
CA ASP A 196 5.38 12.77 15.14
C ASP A 196 4.07 13.38 15.65
N LEU A 197 3.03 12.54 15.87
CA LEU A 197 1.68 12.95 16.22
C LEU A 197 1.18 12.22 17.49
N PRO A 198 1.50 12.73 18.67
CA PRO A 198 0.99 12.18 19.94
C PRO A 198 -0.53 12.08 20.00
N SER A 199 -1.26 13.05 19.43
CA SER A 199 -2.74 13.04 19.36
C SER A 199 -3.27 11.86 18.54
N ALA A 200 -2.63 11.52 17.42
CA ALA A 200 -2.98 10.35 16.60
C ALA A 200 -2.74 9.04 17.37
N ASN A 201 -1.62 8.96 18.10
CA ASN A 201 -1.31 7.78 18.91
C ASN A 201 -2.31 7.63 20.08
N GLU A 202 -2.70 8.71 20.73
CA GLU A 202 -3.75 8.70 21.75
C GLU A 202 -5.10 8.27 21.18
N MET A 203 -5.50 8.81 20.02
CA MET A 203 -6.72 8.42 19.34
C MET A 203 -6.72 6.92 19.01
N LEU A 204 -5.61 6.40 18.49
CA LEU A 204 -5.45 4.98 18.20
C LEU A 204 -5.60 4.12 19.46
N SER A 205 -5.00 4.55 20.59
CA SER A 205 -5.06 3.82 21.86
C SER A 205 -6.48 3.73 22.45
N LYS A 206 -7.33 4.72 22.16
CA LYS A 206 -8.75 4.78 22.59
C LYS A 206 -9.68 3.94 21.72
N LEU A 207 -9.21 3.44 20.56
CA LEU A 207 -10.04 2.57 19.73
C LEU A 207 -10.33 1.24 20.45
N PRO A 208 -11.53 0.66 20.25
CA PRO A 208 -11.85 -0.64 20.83
C PRO A 208 -10.98 -1.75 20.23
N TRP A 209 -10.73 -2.78 21.02
CA TRP A 209 -10.09 -3.99 20.51
C TRP A 209 -10.94 -4.57 19.34
N PRO A 210 -10.34 -5.02 18.21
CA PRO A 210 -8.90 -5.13 17.92
C PRO A 210 -8.30 -3.92 17.17
N LEU A 211 -9.03 -2.83 16.94
CA LEU A 211 -8.62 -1.67 16.15
C LEU A 211 -7.41 -0.93 16.72
N ASN A 212 -7.17 -1.04 18.04
CA ASN A 212 -6.03 -0.43 18.73
C ASN A 212 -4.73 -1.24 18.64
N LYS A 213 -4.74 -2.40 17.94
CA LYS A 213 -3.56 -3.27 17.82
C LYS A 213 -2.81 -3.02 16.52
N THR A 214 -1.49 -3.06 16.63
CA THR A 214 -0.58 -3.08 15.49
C THR A 214 -0.21 -4.53 15.19
N THR A 215 -0.23 -4.90 13.91
CA THR A 215 0.15 -6.22 13.40
C THR A 215 1.58 -6.15 12.87
N SER A 216 2.33 -7.23 12.93
CA SER A 216 3.70 -7.28 12.43
C SER A 216 3.77 -7.20 10.90
N VAL A 217 4.91 -6.75 10.38
CA VAL A 217 5.19 -6.73 8.93
C VAL A 217 5.23 -8.15 8.38
N GLU A 218 5.78 -9.08 9.15
CA GLU A 218 5.91 -10.51 8.82
C GLU A 218 4.54 -11.17 8.61
N GLU A 219 3.59 -10.95 9.53
CA GLU A 219 2.22 -11.47 9.41
C GLU A 219 1.51 -10.88 8.17
N CYS A 220 1.72 -9.60 7.90
CA CYS A 220 1.16 -8.96 6.72
C CYS A 220 1.76 -9.53 5.43
N ALA A 221 3.07 -9.75 5.38
CA ALA A 221 3.74 -10.37 4.24
C ALA A 221 3.27 -11.81 4.01
N ASP A 222 3.03 -12.59 5.06
CA ASP A 222 2.45 -13.94 4.94
C ASP A 222 1.05 -13.90 4.31
N ALA A 223 0.23 -12.91 4.69
CA ALA A 223 -1.07 -12.72 4.07
C ALA A 223 -0.95 -12.37 2.56
N PHE A 224 0.05 -11.57 2.18
CA PHE A 224 0.32 -11.23 0.77
C PHE A 224 0.76 -12.47 -0.01
N VAL A 225 1.74 -13.22 0.49
CA VAL A 225 2.24 -14.45 -0.13
C VAL A 225 1.08 -15.43 -0.37
N LYS A 226 0.29 -15.70 0.66
CA LYS A 226 -0.90 -16.57 0.54
C LYS A 226 -1.93 -16.01 -0.43
N GLY A 227 -2.12 -14.69 -0.45
CA GLY A 227 -3.00 -14.02 -1.40
C GLY A 227 -2.56 -14.21 -2.85
N ILE A 228 -1.25 -14.17 -3.12
CA ILE A 228 -0.63 -14.39 -4.43
C ILE A 228 -0.76 -15.86 -4.83
N GLU A 229 -0.39 -16.80 -3.98
CA GLU A 229 -0.50 -18.25 -4.23
C GLU A 229 -1.92 -18.68 -4.60
N GLU A 230 -2.91 -18.14 -3.91
CA GLU A 230 -4.32 -18.48 -4.10
C GLU A 230 -5.03 -17.54 -5.10
N ARG A 231 -4.34 -16.52 -5.61
CA ARG A 231 -4.90 -15.45 -6.47
C ARG A 231 -6.18 -14.86 -5.89
N ARG A 232 -6.13 -14.53 -4.61
CA ARG A 232 -7.31 -14.05 -3.87
C ARG A 232 -7.78 -12.70 -4.40
N THR A 233 -9.09 -12.56 -4.58
CA THR A 233 -9.69 -11.27 -4.94
C THR A 233 -9.72 -10.29 -3.76
N ARG A 234 -9.53 -10.79 -2.53
CA ARG A 234 -9.43 -10.00 -1.30
C ARG A 234 -8.40 -10.63 -0.36
N VAL A 235 -7.46 -9.81 0.11
CA VAL A 235 -6.47 -10.15 1.12
C VAL A 235 -6.71 -9.24 2.32
N TYR A 236 -6.83 -9.81 3.51
CA TYR A 236 -7.07 -9.05 4.74
C TYR A 236 -5.97 -9.37 5.76
N CYS A 237 -5.41 -8.32 6.38
CA CYS A 237 -4.43 -8.47 7.43
C CYS A 237 -4.65 -7.39 8.53
N PRO A 238 -4.98 -7.82 9.76
CA PRO A 238 -5.44 -9.17 10.17
C PRO A 238 -6.77 -9.57 9.52
N GLY A 239 -7.12 -10.85 9.60
CA GLY A 239 -8.32 -11.39 8.93
C GLY A 239 -9.65 -10.69 9.29
N TRP A 240 -9.78 -10.16 10.53
CA TRP A 240 -10.98 -9.43 10.98
C TRP A 240 -11.26 -8.14 10.17
N VAL A 241 -10.27 -7.58 9.48
CA VAL A 241 -10.45 -6.41 8.58
C VAL A 241 -11.53 -6.68 7.53
N GLY A 242 -11.69 -7.93 7.10
CA GLY A 242 -12.73 -8.31 6.14
C GLY A 242 -14.16 -8.05 6.60
N LEU A 243 -14.40 -8.01 7.92
CA LEU A 243 -15.70 -7.67 8.48
C LEU A 243 -16.10 -6.22 8.17
N PHE A 244 -15.12 -5.30 8.17
CA PHE A 244 -15.37 -3.87 7.95
C PHE A 244 -15.91 -3.56 6.56
N ARG A 245 -15.61 -4.39 5.57
CA ARG A 245 -16.20 -4.28 4.24
C ARG A 245 -17.73 -4.35 4.30
N TRP A 246 -18.26 -5.26 5.09
CA TRP A 246 -19.71 -5.46 5.23
C TRP A 246 -20.33 -4.43 6.19
N LEU A 247 -19.56 -3.97 7.17
CA LEU A 247 -20.01 -2.96 8.12
C LEU A 247 -19.92 -1.53 7.56
N LYS A 248 -19.30 -1.30 6.41
CA LYS A 248 -19.12 0.04 5.82
C LYS A 248 -20.40 0.90 5.82
N PRO A 249 -21.56 0.41 5.37
CA PRO A 249 -22.81 1.21 5.40
C PRO A 249 -23.22 1.61 6.83
N LEU A 250 -23.01 0.73 7.80
CA LEU A 250 -23.30 1.02 9.22
C LEU A 250 -22.31 2.04 9.78
N LEU A 251 -21.02 1.88 9.51
CA LEU A 251 -19.97 2.80 9.97
C LEU A 251 -20.14 4.22 9.42
N SER A 252 -20.68 4.36 8.20
CA SER A 252 -21.02 5.63 7.56
C SER A 252 -22.39 6.18 7.95
N SER A 253 -23.09 5.54 8.90
CA SER A 253 -24.35 6.01 9.42
C SER A 253 -24.16 6.93 10.62
N LYS A 254 -25.18 7.74 10.94
CA LYS A 254 -25.15 8.63 12.14
C LYS A 254 -24.80 7.88 13.43
N PHE A 255 -25.24 6.62 13.56
CA PHE A 255 -24.97 5.77 14.74
C PHE A 255 -23.52 5.27 14.74
N GLY A 256 -22.99 4.85 13.60
CA GLY A 256 -21.63 4.37 13.48
C GLY A 256 -20.57 5.48 13.64
N GLU A 257 -20.90 6.69 13.18
CA GLU A 257 -20.02 7.85 13.30
C GLU A 257 -19.99 8.48 14.72
N ALA A 258 -21.05 8.31 15.50
CA ALA A 258 -21.19 9.02 16.78
C ALA A 258 -20.01 8.81 17.77
N PRO A 259 -19.48 7.59 17.98
CA PRO A 259 -18.30 7.39 18.83
C PRO A 259 -17.04 8.07 18.29
N ILE A 260 -16.89 8.08 16.95
CA ILE A 260 -15.71 8.66 16.30
C ILE A 260 -15.78 10.18 16.37
N ARG A 261 -16.96 10.78 16.22
CA ARG A 261 -17.17 12.23 16.28
C ARG A 261 -16.73 12.83 17.62
N SER A 262 -17.04 12.15 18.73
CA SER A 262 -16.65 12.65 20.06
C SER A 262 -15.13 12.67 20.24
N VAL A 263 -14.44 11.62 19.79
CA VAL A 263 -12.96 11.53 19.84
C VAL A 263 -12.33 12.53 18.88
N ALA A 264 -12.87 12.66 17.67
CA ALA A 264 -12.37 13.58 16.66
C ALA A 264 -12.47 15.04 17.08
N ALA A 265 -13.53 15.43 17.78
CA ALA A 265 -13.72 16.81 18.26
C ALA A 265 -12.58 17.27 19.18
N GLU A 266 -11.97 16.36 19.93
CA GLU A 266 -10.83 16.64 20.81
C GLU A 266 -9.48 16.44 20.09
N ALA A 267 -9.35 15.35 19.34
CA ALA A 267 -8.07 14.94 18.76
C ALA A 267 -7.67 15.74 17.52
N VAL A 268 -8.61 16.10 16.63
CA VAL A 268 -8.30 16.77 15.36
C VAL A 268 -7.70 18.16 15.56
N PRO A 269 -8.22 19.06 16.42
CA PRO A 269 -7.58 20.35 16.67
C PRO A 269 -6.15 20.24 17.22
N ARG A 270 -5.90 19.24 18.06
CA ARG A 270 -4.55 18.96 18.60
C ARG A 270 -3.63 18.46 17.51
N MET A 271 -4.10 17.55 16.65
CA MET A 271 -3.35 17.07 15.49
C MET A 271 -2.98 18.22 14.54
N ASP A 272 -3.90 19.14 14.25
CA ASP A 272 -3.61 20.31 13.43
C ASP A 272 -2.54 21.22 14.05
N ALA A 273 -2.55 21.41 15.38
CA ALA A 273 -1.51 22.13 16.07
C ALA A 273 -0.15 21.41 16.02
N GLU A 274 -0.14 20.08 16.14
CA GLU A 274 1.07 19.25 16.00
C GLU A 274 1.63 19.33 14.57
N VAL A 275 0.78 19.21 13.55
CA VAL A 275 1.16 19.36 12.14
C VAL A 275 1.73 20.74 11.85
N ALA A 276 1.10 21.80 12.36
CA ALA A 276 1.61 23.16 12.24
C ALA A 276 2.99 23.33 12.91
N ALA A 277 3.20 22.74 14.08
CA ALA A 277 4.47 22.77 14.78
C ALA A 277 5.57 21.98 14.07
N LEU A 278 5.23 20.89 13.37
CA LEU A 278 6.15 20.11 12.54
C LEU A 278 6.54 20.82 11.24
N GLY A 279 5.73 21.79 10.79
CA GLY A 279 5.92 22.46 9.48
C GLY A 279 5.77 21.53 8.27
N ARG A 280 5.18 20.36 8.44
CA ARG A 280 4.92 19.37 7.36
C ARG A 280 3.70 18.51 7.69
N SER A 281 3.00 18.09 6.65
CA SER A 281 1.83 17.19 6.75
C SER A 281 2.14 15.73 6.40
N THR A 282 3.40 15.39 6.08
CA THR A 282 3.85 14.03 5.74
C THR A 282 4.79 13.48 6.81
N SER A 283 4.96 12.14 6.87
CA SER A 283 5.92 11.51 7.79
C SER A 283 7.37 11.85 7.43
N THR A 284 8.28 11.75 8.40
CA THR A 284 9.72 11.92 8.19
C THR A 284 10.24 10.95 7.12
N TYR A 285 9.75 9.72 7.14
CA TYR A 285 10.06 8.69 6.16
C TYR A 285 9.72 9.15 4.72
N THR A 286 8.54 9.71 4.49
CA THR A 286 8.15 10.25 3.17
C THR A 286 9.09 11.36 2.71
N GLY A 287 9.45 12.30 3.59
CA GLY A 287 10.37 13.40 3.27
C GLY A 287 11.81 12.95 3.03
N SER A 288 12.26 11.82 3.59
CA SER A 288 13.62 11.31 3.39
C SER A 288 13.82 10.57 2.07
N ILE A 289 12.75 10.08 1.46
CA ILE A 289 12.80 9.36 0.17
C ILE A 289 12.81 10.33 -1.02
N GLU A 290 12.37 11.58 -0.82
CA GLU A 290 12.21 12.58 -1.90
C GLU A 290 13.37 13.58 -2.00
N ASN A 291 14.34 13.56 -1.06
CA ASN A 291 15.55 14.35 -1.06
C ASN A 291 16.78 13.47 -1.41
#